data_643c0bce43e48290d70afd999fcfc164
#
_entry.id   643c0bce43e48290d70afd999fcfc164
#
_cell.length_a   1.000
_cell.length_b   1.000
_cell.length_c   1.000
_cell.angle_alpha   90.00
_cell.angle_beta   90.00
_cell.angle_gamma   90.00
#
_symmetry.space_group_name_H-M   'P 1'
#
loop_
_entity.id
_entity.type
_entity.pdbx_description
1 polymer ?
#
loop_
_entity_poly.entity_id
_entity_poly.type
_entity_poly.pdbx_seq_one_letter_code
_entity_poly.pdbx_strand_id
1 'polypeptide(L)'
;PMMFPNYQRVTDPEARSWFESFWGQSLSATAGLTVVEIMSRVEHPETEAERMRGLYVMGENPAMSDPDLTHARSALARLEHLVVQDIFLTETALLADVVLPASAWPEKVGTVTNTDRMVQLGQAAVQPPGDAQADLWIIQQLAKRFGLNWQYAGTYHGVASVFEEMRTTMGSPFAGISWKRLQREQTVVYPCESEDQPGQGVVFIDRFPTESGRMRLVPTDYRGPDVVVDSEYPMAMITGRVLEHWHTGSMTRRASVLHQINPVPVVSMHPEDASAIGVQPNGSTAVLIRSRQGEVTACVRIDEAVAVGTLFMPFAFYEAAANVLTADKLDPTGKIPEFKHTPVSVQKTTAQPVVSGYT
;
A
#
# COMPACT_ATOMS: atom_id res chain seq x y z
N PRO A 1 5.16 14.51 -1.25
CA PRO A 1 6.16 13.45 -1.08
C PRO A 1 7.18 13.81 -0.01
N MET A 2 7.87 12.81 0.52
CA MET A 2 8.96 12.99 1.49
C MET A 2 10.34 12.94 0.82
N MET A 3 10.41 12.28 -0.32
CA MET A 3 11.64 11.99 -1.05
C MET A 3 11.51 12.32 -2.53
N PHE A 4 12.60 12.77 -3.09
CA PHE A 4 12.86 12.76 -4.53
C PHE A 4 13.31 11.36 -5.00
N PRO A 5 13.43 11.11 -6.31
CA PRO A 5 14.03 9.89 -6.82
C PRO A 5 15.37 9.57 -6.13
N ASN A 6 15.67 8.26 -5.99
CA ASN A 6 16.83 7.75 -5.27
C ASN A 6 16.89 8.17 -3.79
N TYR A 7 15.74 8.26 -3.11
CA TYR A 7 15.62 8.53 -1.67
C TYR A 7 16.24 9.82 -1.17
N GLN A 8 16.43 10.80 -2.02
CA GLN A 8 16.90 12.13 -1.65
C GLN A 8 15.80 12.89 -0.94
N ARG A 9 16.06 13.45 0.24
CA ARG A 9 15.02 14.11 1.03
C ARG A 9 14.59 15.44 0.40
N VAL A 10 13.30 15.72 0.35
CA VAL A 10 12.78 17.02 -0.13
C VAL A 10 13.21 18.18 0.77
N THR A 11 13.51 17.90 2.03
CA THR A 11 14.01 18.87 3.01
C THR A 11 15.51 19.19 2.85
N ASP A 12 16.24 18.41 2.05
CA ASP A 12 17.66 18.66 1.75
C ASP A 12 17.76 19.80 0.74
N PRO A 13 18.42 20.94 1.08
CA PRO A 13 18.52 22.09 0.20
C PRO A 13 19.30 21.81 -1.09
N GLU A 14 20.35 20.99 -1.01
CA GLU A 14 21.19 20.68 -2.18
C GLU A 14 20.44 19.80 -3.17
N ALA A 15 19.82 18.72 -2.68
CA ALA A 15 18.97 17.86 -3.49
C ALA A 15 17.81 18.67 -4.12
N ARG A 16 17.11 19.49 -3.33
CA ARG A 16 16.01 20.31 -3.83
C ARG A 16 16.48 21.28 -4.93
N SER A 17 17.56 22.01 -4.71
CA SER A 17 18.09 22.96 -5.70
C SER A 17 18.44 22.27 -7.02
N TRP A 18 18.99 21.03 -6.94
CA TRP A 18 19.29 20.24 -8.13
C TRP A 18 18.01 19.89 -8.89
N PHE A 19 16.95 19.39 -8.20
CA PHE A 19 15.68 19.06 -8.82
C PHE A 19 14.93 20.29 -9.34
N GLU A 20 14.98 21.42 -8.65
CA GLU A 20 14.43 22.69 -9.12
C GLU A 20 15.07 23.14 -10.44
N SER A 21 16.39 23.01 -10.52
CA SER A 21 17.13 23.30 -11.77
C SER A 21 16.77 22.33 -12.89
N PHE A 22 16.65 21.03 -12.56
CA PHE A 22 16.36 19.98 -13.53
C PHE A 22 14.95 20.08 -14.10
N TRP A 23 13.95 20.34 -13.27
CA TRP A 23 12.54 20.47 -13.71
C TRP A 23 12.12 21.91 -14.06
N GLY A 24 12.97 22.89 -13.80
CA GLY A 24 12.68 24.30 -14.05
C GLY A 24 11.53 24.84 -13.21
N GLN A 25 11.30 24.31 -12.02
CA GLN A 25 10.18 24.64 -11.13
C GLN A 25 10.64 24.77 -9.68
N SER A 26 10.05 25.72 -8.94
CA SER A 26 10.25 25.80 -7.50
C SER A 26 9.52 24.67 -6.78
N LEU A 27 10.21 24.04 -5.82
CA LEU A 27 9.70 22.88 -5.09
C LEU A 27 9.54 23.19 -3.60
N SER A 28 8.58 22.52 -2.94
CA SER A 28 8.37 22.68 -1.50
C SER A 28 9.61 22.23 -0.70
N ALA A 29 9.96 23.04 0.30
CA ALA A 29 11.02 22.71 1.27
C ALA A 29 10.54 21.80 2.40
N THR A 30 9.25 21.49 2.47
CA THR A 30 8.64 20.69 3.52
C THR A 30 8.15 19.35 2.97
N ALA A 31 8.29 18.31 3.77
CA ALA A 31 7.71 17.01 3.46
C ALA A 31 6.18 17.08 3.42
N GLY A 32 5.56 16.24 2.60
CA GLY A 32 4.11 16.06 2.62
C GLY A 32 3.64 15.25 3.84
N LEU A 33 2.34 15.13 3.99
CA LEU A 33 1.70 14.38 5.06
C LEU A 33 1.78 12.87 4.80
N THR A 34 1.74 12.07 5.86
CA THR A 34 1.47 10.64 5.80
C THR A 34 -0.02 10.39 5.51
N VAL A 35 -0.37 9.18 5.12
CA VAL A 35 -1.77 8.82 4.83
C VAL A 35 -2.68 9.02 6.05
N VAL A 36 -2.22 8.66 7.24
CA VAL A 36 -2.99 8.87 8.50
C VAL A 36 -3.15 10.36 8.81
N GLU A 37 -2.09 11.16 8.63
CA GLU A 37 -2.16 12.61 8.80
C GLU A 37 -3.11 13.26 7.78
N ILE A 38 -3.18 12.76 6.52
CA ILE A 38 -4.13 13.23 5.52
C ILE A 38 -5.56 13.02 6.02
N MET A 39 -5.92 11.82 6.48
CA MET A 39 -7.26 11.52 7.00
C MET A 39 -7.61 12.39 8.20
N SER A 40 -6.67 12.57 9.12
CA SER A 40 -6.84 13.47 10.27
C SER A 40 -7.07 14.93 9.85
N ARG A 41 -6.37 15.42 8.82
CA ARG A 41 -6.53 16.80 8.31
C ARG A 41 -7.87 17.06 7.61
N VAL A 42 -8.57 16.03 7.18
CA VAL A 42 -9.95 16.17 6.66
C VAL A 42 -10.93 16.51 7.79
N GLU A 43 -10.87 15.76 8.89
CA GLU A 43 -11.84 15.88 10.00
C GLU A 43 -11.38 16.84 11.11
N HIS A 44 -10.10 16.84 11.42
CA HIS A 44 -9.49 17.56 12.53
C HIS A 44 -8.32 18.45 12.09
N PRO A 45 -8.53 19.41 11.18
CA PRO A 45 -7.47 20.35 10.79
C PRO A 45 -7.10 21.25 11.98
N GLU A 46 -5.82 21.61 12.10
CA GLU A 46 -5.38 22.58 13.11
C GLU A 46 -5.94 23.99 12.85
N THR A 47 -6.06 24.31 11.56
CA THR A 47 -6.72 25.54 11.09
C THR A 47 -7.55 25.21 9.86
N GLU A 48 -8.56 26.04 9.55
CA GLU A 48 -9.40 25.83 8.34
C GLU A 48 -8.57 25.91 7.05
N ALA A 49 -7.47 26.66 7.04
CA ALA A 49 -6.57 26.77 5.89
C ALA A 49 -5.80 25.45 5.61
N GLU A 50 -5.64 24.60 6.62
CA GLU A 50 -4.96 23.31 6.51
C GLU A 50 -5.91 22.14 6.24
N ARG A 51 -7.22 22.38 6.21
CA ARG A 51 -8.21 21.36 5.91
C ARG A 51 -7.96 20.75 4.53
N MET A 52 -7.86 19.44 4.48
CA MET A 52 -7.85 18.70 3.22
C MET A 52 -9.27 18.64 2.66
N ARG A 53 -9.51 19.35 1.58
CA ARG A 53 -10.84 19.48 0.96
C ARG A 53 -11.01 18.54 -0.25
N GLY A 54 -9.91 18.20 -0.91
CA GLY A 54 -9.91 17.30 -2.05
C GLY A 54 -8.77 16.30 -1.99
N LEU A 55 -8.98 15.12 -2.57
CA LEU A 55 -7.98 14.07 -2.65
C LEU A 55 -8.05 13.39 -4.02
N TYR A 56 -6.88 13.12 -4.58
CA TYR A 56 -6.71 12.27 -5.76
C TYR A 56 -5.99 10.98 -5.34
N VAL A 57 -6.69 9.87 -5.44
CA VAL A 57 -6.19 8.53 -5.08
C VAL A 57 -5.90 7.76 -6.36
N MET A 58 -4.70 7.21 -6.48
CA MET A 58 -4.26 6.47 -7.66
C MET A 58 -3.74 5.08 -7.26
N GLY A 59 -4.49 4.03 -7.63
CA GLY A 59 -4.09 2.63 -7.44
C GLY A 59 -3.98 2.21 -5.98
N GLU A 60 -4.74 2.85 -5.09
CA GLU A 60 -4.78 2.54 -3.66
C GLU A 60 -6.22 2.43 -3.15
N ASN A 61 -6.40 1.68 -2.06
CA ASN A 61 -7.71 1.45 -1.46
C ASN A 61 -7.72 1.81 0.04
N PRO A 62 -7.54 3.11 0.40
CA PRO A 62 -7.49 3.55 1.79
C PRO A 62 -8.76 3.21 2.59
N ALA A 63 -9.94 3.14 1.97
CA ALA A 63 -11.17 2.65 2.62
C ALA A 63 -11.10 1.17 3.07
N MET A 64 -9.99 0.48 2.82
CA MET A 64 -9.69 -0.88 3.28
C MET A 64 -8.31 -1.02 3.94
N SER A 65 -7.31 -0.26 3.47
CA SER A 65 -5.92 -0.42 3.90
C SER A 65 -5.54 0.41 5.11
N ASP A 66 -6.22 1.53 5.36
CA ASP A 66 -5.87 2.44 6.44
C ASP A 66 -6.24 1.88 7.83
N PRO A 67 -5.49 2.25 8.88
CA PRO A 67 -5.87 1.93 10.26
C PRO A 67 -7.09 2.76 10.68
N ASP A 68 -7.74 2.37 11.77
CA ASP A 68 -9.01 2.98 12.20
C ASP A 68 -9.93 3.24 11.01
N LEU A 69 -10.32 2.15 10.37
CA LEU A 69 -10.99 2.21 9.07
C LEU A 69 -12.33 2.95 9.13
N THR A 70 -12.98 2.98 10.28
CA THR A 70 -14.21 3.75 10.48
C THR A 70 -13.94 5.25 10.34
N HIS A 71 -12.86 5.75 10.97
CA HIS A 71 -12.41 7.13 10.81
C HIS A 71 -11.97 7.41 9.37
N ALA A 72 -11.13 6.54 8.77
CA ALA A 72 -10.65 6.73 7.41
C ALA A 72 -11.80 6.82 6.38
N ARG A 73 -12.82 5.96 6.49
CA ARG A 73 -14.02 6.01 5.63
C ARG A 73 -14.85 7.27 5.86
N SER A 74 -14.99 7.70 7.12
CA SER A 74 -15.67 8.95 7.46
C SER A 74 -14.94 10.16 6.86
N ALA A 75 -13.62 10.20 6.98
CA ALA A 75 -12.80 11.27 6.40
C ALA A 75 -12.93 11.32 4.86
N LEU A 76 -12.82 10.18 4.18
CA LEU A 76 -13.01 10.11 2.73
C LEU A 76 -14.39 10.62 2.29
N ALA A 77 -15.45 10.24 3.02
CA ALA A 77 -16.82 10.65 2.73
C ALA A 77 -17.11 12.14 2.99
N ARG A 78 -16.25 12.82 3.75
CA ARG A 78 -16.36 14.27 4.05
C ARG A 78 -15.54 15.16 3.12
N LEU A 79 -14.74 14.59 2.24
CA LEU A 79 -14.04 15.37 1.22
C LEU A 79 -15.05 16.09 0.34
N GLU A 80 -14.74 17.32 -0.03
CA GLU A 80 -15.55 18.10 -0.98
C GLU A 80 -15.37 17.59 -2.42
N HIS A 81 -14.23 16.94 -2.70
CA HIS A 81 -13.96 16.35 -4.00
C HIS A 81 -12.95 15.21 -3.89
N LEU A 82 -13.43 14.00 -4.16
CA LEU A 82 -12.61 12.78 -4.20
C LEU A 82 -12.55 12.24 -5.62
N VAL A 83 -11.35 12.16 -6.17
CA VAL A 83 -11.06 11.52 -7.46
C VAL A 83 -10.32 10.22 -7.21
N VAL A 84 -10.78 9.11 -7.78
CA VAL A 84 -10.11 7.81 -7.69
C VAL A 84 -9.79 7.30 -9.08
N GLN A 85 -8.50 7.03 -9.32
CA GLN A 85 -8.01 6.35 -10.51
C GLN A 85 -7.61 4.92 -10.13
N ASP A 86 -8.34 3.93 -10.60
CA ASP A 86 -8.10 2.53 -10.25
C ASP A 86 -8.55 1.60 -11.38
N ILE A 87 -8.09 0.35 -11.31
CA ILE A 87 -8.46 -0.72 -12.25
C ILE A 87 -9.79 -1.38 -11.88
N PHE A 88 -10.26 -1.22 -10.64
CA PHE A 88 -11.52 -1.76 -10.14
C PHE A 88 -12.30 -0.69 -9.38
N LEU A 89 -13.62 -0.87 -9.32
CA LEU A 89 -14.49 -0.11 -8.43
C LEU A 89 -14.31 -0.65 -6.99
N THR A 90 -13.31 -0.09 -6.30
CA THR A 90 -12.94 -0.45 -4.93
C THR A 90 -13.83 0.25 -3.91
N GLU A 91 -13.72 -0.10 -2.62
CA GLU A 91 -14.43 0.57 -1.52
C GLU A 91 -14.12 2.07 -1.48
N THR A 92 -12.91 2.46 -1.83
CA THR A 92 -12.52 3.87 -1.97
C THR A 92 -13.20 4.52 -3.18
N ALA A 93 -13.22 3.81 -4.31
CA ALA A 93 -13.85 4.29 -5.53
C ALA A 93 -15.37 4.46 -5.39
N LEU A 94 -16.02 3.67 -4.52
CA LEU A 94 -17.46 3.83 -4.21
C LEU A 94 -17.77 5.12 -3.44
N LEU A 95 -16.79 5.75 -2.82
CA LEU A 95 -16.93 7.05 -2.13
C LEU A 95 -16.58 8.24 -3.04
N ALA A 96 -16.04 7.98 -4.24
CA ALA A 96 -15.50 9.02 -5.11
C ALA A 96 -16.59 9.82 -5.84
N ASP A 97 -16.36 11.12 -6.03
CA ASP A 97 -17.15 11.97 -6.93
C ASP A 97 -16.83 11.69 -8.40
N VAL A 98 -15.57 11.30 -8.67
CA VAL A 98 -15.11 10.96 -10.02
C VAL A 98 -14.25 9.71 -9.97
N VAL A 99 -14.57 8.73 -10.81
CA VAL A 99 -13.75 7.54 -11.03
C VAL A 99 -13.13 7.59 -12.42
N LEU A 100 -11.80 7.45 -12.49
CA LEU A 100 -11.03 7.39 -13.72
C LEU A 100 -10.57 5.94 -13.94
N PRO A 101 -11.17 5.19 -14.86
CA PRO A 101 -10.82 3.78 -15.07
C PRO A 101 -9.41 3.67 -15.66
N ALA A 102 -8.54 2.98 -14.92
CA ALA A 102 -7.14 2.76 -15.30
C ALA A 102 -6.92 1.35 -15.85
N SER A 103 -5.92 1.19 -16.72
CA SER A 103 -5.51 -0.11 -17.24
C SER A 103 -4.64 -0.86 -16.24
N ALA A 104 -4.82 -2.19 -16.18
CA ALA A 104 -3.98 -3.09 -15.41
C ALA A 104 -2.58 -3.23 -16.05
N TRP A 105 -1.61 -3.76 -15.31
CA TRP A 105 -0.25 -3.92 -15.81
C TRP A 105 -0.09 -4.82 -17.05
N PRO A 106 -0.91 -5.87 -17.32
CA PRO A 106 -0.83 -6.62 -18.59
C PRO A 106 -1.47 -5.89 -19.77
N GLU A 107 -2.09 -4.74 -19.55
CA GLU A 107 -2.80 -3.93 -20.56
C GLU A 107 -2.00 -2.69 -20.99
N LYS A 108 -0.81 -2.49 -20.43
CA LYS A 108 0.05 -1.33 -20.69
C LYS A 108 1.53 -1.69 -20.74
N VAL A 109 2.33 -0.77 -21.26
CA VAL A 109 3.79 -0.87 -21.25
C VAL A 109 4.34 -0.13 -20.05
N GLY A 110 5.37 -0.68 -19.42
CA GLY A 110 6.04 -0.06 -18.28
C GLY A 110 7.14 -0.93 -17.74
N THR A 111 7.75 -0.51 -16.63
CA THR A 111 8.74 -1.32 -15.94
C THR A 111 8.24 -1.73 -14.56
N VAL A 112 8.65 -2.91 -14.13
CA VAL A 112 8.46 -3.41 -12.77
C VAL A 112 9.80 -3.84 -12.21
N THR A 113 9.98 -3.67 -10.89
CA THR A 113 11.20 -4.09 -10.20
C THR A 113 10.82 -5.08 -9.11
N ASN A 114 11.41 -6.26 -9.15
CA ASN A 114 11.23 -7.29 -8.15
C ASN A 114 11.98 -6.95 -6.84
N THR A 115 11.66 -7.67 -5.78
CA THR A 115 12.38 -7.57 -4.50
C THR A 115 13.86 -7.96 -4.63
N ASP A 116 14.21 -8.82 -5.58
CA ASP A 116 15.60 -9.14 -5.93
C ASP A 116 16.29 -8.09 -6.81
N ARG A 117 15.67 -6.94 -6.98
CA ARG A 117 16.17 -5.75 -7.69
C ARG A 117 16.29 -5.93 -9.22
N MET A 118 15.63 -6.92 -9.78
CA MET A 118 15.54 -7.10 -11.23
C MET A 118 14.54 -6.09 -11.81
N VAL A 119 15.02 -5.14 -12.61
CA VAL A 119 14.20 -4.19 -13.39
C VAL A 119 13.79 -4.87 -14.68
N GLN A 120 12.50 -4.99 -14.95
CA GLN A 120 11.94 -5.73 -16.07
C GLN A 120 11.06 -4.83 -16.93
N LEU A 121 11.13 -4.98 -18.24
CA LEU A 121 10.23 -4.32 -19.18
C LEU A 121 8.96 -5.15 -19.35
N GLY A 122 7.82 -4.58 -18.91
CA GLY A 122 6.50 -5.13 -19.15
C GLY A 122 5.95 -4.68 -20.51
N GLN A 123 5.32 -5.60 -21.23
CA GLN A 123 4.64 -5.35 -22.49
C GLN A 123 3.13 -5.53 -22.32
N ALA A 124 2.34 -4.76 -23.09
CA ALA A 124 0.91 -5.00 -23.15
C ALA A 124 0.63 -6.35 -23.83
N ALA A 125 -0.05 -7.24 -23.13
CA ALA A 125 -0.45 -8.56 -23.61
C ALA A 125 -1.92 -8.59 -24.09
N VAL A 126 -2.75 -7.73 -23.54
CA VAL A 126 -4.18 -7.60 -23.84
C VAL A 126 -4.58 -6.13 -23.95
N GLN A 127 -5.73 -5.88 -24.56
CA GLN A 127 -6.28 -4.52 -24.62
C GLN A 127 -6.99 -4.17 -23.30
N PRO A 128 -6.93 -2.91 -22.85
CA PRO A 128 -7.73 -2.46 -21.71
C PRO A 128 -9.23 -2.64 -21.97
N PRO A 129 -10.03 -3.03 -20.97
CA PRO A 129 -11.47 -3.16 -21.11
C PRO A 129 -12.18 -1.80 -21.10
N GLY A 130 -13.28 -1.68 -21.85
CA GLY A 130 -14.15 -0.50 -21.85
C GLY A 130 -13.40 0.80 -22.10
N ASP A 131 -13.57 1.78 -21.21
CA ASP A 131 -12.95 3.09 -21.29
C ASP A 131 -11.62 3.20 -20.51
N ALA A 132 -11.10 2.10 -19.99
CA ALA A 132 -9.86 2.09 -19.22
C ALA A 132 -8.66 2.60 -20.04
N GLN A 133 -7.87 3.46 -19.45
CA GLN A 133 -6.71 4.10 -20.07
C GLN A 133 -5.43 3.88 -19.23
N ALA A 134 -4.27 3.95 -19.88
CA ALA A 134 -3.00 3.89 -19.16
C ALA A 134 -2.86 5.09 -18.20
N ASP A 135 -2.32 4.86 -16.99
CA ASP A 135 -2.16 5.91 -15.96
C ASP A 135 -1.45 7.14 -16.49
N LEU A 136 -0.36 6.97 -17.24
CA LEU A 136 0.38 8.09 -17.83
C LEU A 136 -0.47 8.90 -18.80
N TRP A 137 -1.35 8.25 -19.58
CA TRP A 137 -2.27 8.97 -20.46
C TRP A 137 -3.27 9.81 -19.66
N ILE A 138 -3.85 9.24 -18.59
CA ILE A 138 -4.80 9.95 -17.72
C ILE A 138 -4.11 11.18 -17.12
N ILE A 139 -2.92 11.00 -16.54
CA ILE A 139 -2.13 12.09 -15.94
C ILE A 139 -1.80 13.19 -16.98
N GLN A 140 -1.42 12.82 -18.20
CA GLN A 140 -1.17 13.78 -19.27
C GLN A 140 -2.43 14.52 -19.69
N GLN A 141 -3.61 13.88 -19.69
CA GLN A 141 -4.87 14.56 -19.97
C GLN A 141 -5.25 15.57 -18.87
N LEU A 142 -4.95 15.27 -17.62
CA LEU A 142 -5.10 16.22 -16.51
C LEU A 142 -4.10 17.37 -16.64
N ALA A 143 -2.83 17.08 -16.87
CA ALA A 143 -1.79 18.09 -17.08
C ALA A 143 -2.17 19.08 -18.19
N LYS A 144 -2.65 18.58 -19.32
CA LYS A 144 -3.12 19.42 -20.42
C LYS A 144 -4.27 20.36 -20.00
N ARG A 145 -5.21 19.89 -19.19
CA ARG A 145 -6.34 20.70 -18.69
C ARG A 145 -5.90 21.75 -17.67
N PHE A 146 -4.83 21.51 -16.95
CA PHE A 146 -4.18 22.49 -16.09
C PHE A 146 -3.24 23.47 -16.84
N GLY A 147 -3.17 23.36 -18.16
CA GLY A 147 -2.31 24.23 -18.99
C GLY A 147 -0.83 23.87 -18.93
N LEU A 148 -0.47 22.68 -18.43
CA LEU A 148 0.90 22.21 -18.43
C LEU A 148 1.25 21.66 -19.80
N ASN A 149 2.36 22.12 -20.36
CA ASN A 149 2.82 21.73 -21.70
C ASN A 149 3.86 20.60 -21.62
N TRP A 150 3.43 19.41 -21.21
CA TRP A 150 4.29 18.26 -21.17
C TRP A 150 4.53 17.68 -22.57
N GLN A 151 5.78 17.32 -22.86
CA GLN A 151 6.22 16.84 -24.18
C GLN A 151 6.34 15.31 -24.28
N TYR A 152 5.64 14.58 -23.44
CA TYR A 152 5.61 13.12 -23.50
C TYR A 152 4.67 12.65 -24.62
N ALA A 153 5.23 12.27 -25.75
CA ALA A 153 4.47 11.91 -26.94
C ALA A 153 4.01 10.46 -26.92
N GLY A 154 2.69 10.24 -27.07
CA GLY A 154 2.07 8.91 -27.17
C GLY A 154 2.23 8.02 -25.95
N THR A 155 1.45 6.93 -25.84
CA THR A 155 1.50 6.02 -24.69
C THR A 155 2.85 5.31 -24.56
N TYR A 156 3.35 4.71 -25.63
CA TYR A 156 4.62 3.98 -25.61
C TYR A 156 5.83 4.91 -25.51
N HIS A 157 5.90 5.94 -26.34
CA HIS A 157 7.02 6.88 -26.32
C HIS A 157 7.03 7.74 -25.06
N GLY A 158 5.85 8.09 -24.53
CA GLY A 158 5.75 8.82 -23.26
C GLY A 158 6.32 8.02 -22.09
N VAL A 159 6.07 6.73 -21.99
CA VAL A 159 6.60 5.86 -20.94
C VAL A 159 8.12 5.77 -21.01
N ALA A 160 8.69 5.60 -22.19
CA ALA A 160 10.15 5.60 -22.38
C ALA A 160 10.80 6.91 -21.96
N SER A 161 10.18 8.06 -22.30
CA SER A 161 10.71 9.38 -21.92
C SER A 161 10.67 9.61 -20.42
N VAL A 162 9.58 9.23 -19.74
CA VAL A 162 9.46 9.30 -18.28
C VAL A 162 10.47 8.38 -17.59
N PHE A 163 10.69 7.17 -18.15
CA PHE A 163 11.69 6.26 -17.62
C PHE A 163 13.10 6.82 -17.73
N GLU A 164 13.47 7.43 -18.87
CA GLU A 164 14.79 8.05 -19.05
C GLU A 164 14.97 9.29 -18.17
N GLU A 165 13.91 10.06 -17.92
CA GLU A 165 13.94 11.15 -16.95
C GLU A 165 14.19 10.61 -15.54
N MET A 166 13.45 9.59 -15.11
CA MET A 166 13.65 8.90 -13.85
C MET A 166 15.09 8.37 -13.73
N ARG A 167 15.59 7.68 -14.75
CA ARG A 167 16.96 7.16 -14.81
C ARG A 167 18.00 8.25 -14.58
N THR A 168 17.83 9.39 -15.22
CA THR A 168 18.71 10.55 -15.07
C THR A 168 18.69 11.08 -13.63
N THR A 169 17.51 11.20 -13.04
CA THR A 169 17.35 11.71 -11.67
C THR A 169 17.81 10.74 -10.60
N MET A 170 17.83 9.43 -10.87
CA MET A 170 18.34 8.42 -9.96
C MET A 170 19.89 8.34 -9.93
N GLY A 171 20.56 8.85 -10.94
CA GLY A 171 22.02 8.95 -11.00
C GLY A 171 22.74 7.63 -11.25
N SER A 172 24.02 7.57 -10.83
CA SER A 172 24.97 6.50 -11.14
C SER A 172 24.45 5.08 -10.91
N PRO A 173 23.82 4.72 -9.78
CA PRO A 173 23.37 3.34 -9.55
C PRO A 173 22.34 2.84 -10.55
N PHE A 174 21.69 3.73 -11.32
CA PHE A 174 20.68 3.41 -12.32
C PHE A 174 21.12 3.72 -13.76
N ALA A 175 22.29 4.34 -13.94
CA ALA A 175 22.73 4.88 -15.21
C ALA A 175 22.85 3.81 -16.34
N GLY A 176 23.21 2.58 -15.99
CA GLY A 176 23.32 1.45 -16.92
C GLY A 176 21.99 0.78 -17.29
N ILE A 177 20.87 1.24 -16.74
CA ILE A 177 19.55 0.64 -17.01
C ILE A 177 18.74 1.57 -17.91
N SER A 178 19.12 1.66 -19.19
CA SER A 178 18.38 2.47 -20.16
C SER A 178 17.16 1.73 -20.73
N TRP A 179 16.18 2.51 -21.19
CA TRP A 179 15.01 1.95 -21.87
C TRP A 179 15.41 1.11 -23.09
N LYS A 180 16.37 1.60 -23.87
CA LYS A 180 16.90 0.89 -25.03
C LYS A 180 17.52 -0.46 -24.63
N ARG A 181 18.23 -0.49 -23.50
CA ARG A 181 18.79 -1.73 -22.97
C ARG A 181 17.71 -2.71 -22.55
N LEU A 182 16.68 -2.23 -21.82
CA LEU A 182 15.54 -3.05 -21.42
C LEU A 182 14.76 -3.60 -22.64
N GLN A 183 14.66 -2.83 -23.71
CA GLN A 183 14.07 -3.37 -24.97
C GLN A 183 14.87 -4.53 -25.56
N ARG A 184 16.19 -4.52 -25.43
CA ARG A 184 17.10 -5.56 -25.96
C ARG A 184 17.20 -6.76 -25.02
N GLU A 185 17.36 -6.53 -23.73
CA GLU A 185 17.70 -7.53 -22.72
C GLU A 185 16.50 -7.99 -21.87
N GLN A 186 15.40 -7.25 -21.93
CA GLN A 186 14.15 -7.43 -21.16
C GLN A 186 14.31 -7.21 -19.66
N THR A 187 15.47 -7.51 -19.09
CA THR A 187 15.73 -7.38 -17.65
C THR A 187 17.16 -6.88 -17.37
N VAL A 188 17.34 -6.06 -16.36
CA VAL A 188 18.67 -5.65 -15.82
C VAL A 188 18.59 -5.59 -14.31
N VAL A 189 19.62 -6.09 -13.62
CA VAL A 189 19.67 -6.06 -12.15
C VAL A 189 20.23 -4.72 -11.66
N TYR A 190 19.52 -4.09 -10.73
CA TYR A 190 19.95 -2.87 -10.03
C TYR A 190 20.82 -3.23 -8.80
N PRO A 191 21.87 -2.47 -8.45
CA PRO A 191 22.41 -1.33 -9.17
C PRO A 191 23.22 -1.72 -10.41
N CYS A 192 23.26 -0.80 -11.37
CA CYS A 192 24.01 -0.95 -12.60
C CYS A 192 24.48 0.43 -13.10
N GLU A 193 25.78 0.68 -13.05
CA GLU A 193 26.34 2.00 -13.28
C GLU A 193 26.61 2.33 -14.74
N SER A 194 26.74 1.30 -15.59
CA SER A 194 26.96 1.49 -17.04
C SER A 194 26.32 0.37 -17.87
N GLU A 195 26.06 0.66 -19.15
CA GLU A 195 25.36 -0.27 -20.07
C GLU A 195 26.18 -1.52 -20.44
N ASP A 196 27.48 -1.51 -20.25
CA ASP A 196 28.40 -2.61 -20.50
C ASP A 196 28.55 -3.56 -19.30
N GLN A 197 27.95 -3.24 -18.16
CA GLN A 197 27.99 -4.05 -16.95
C GLN A 197 26.68 -4.86 -16.77
N PRO A 198 26.76 -6.07 -16.18
CA PRO A 198 25.57 -6.91 -15.98
C PRO A 198 24.66 -6.44 -14.84
N GLY A 199 25.07 -5.45 -14.06
CA GLY A 199 24.44 -5.10 -12.78
C GLY A 199 24.93 -5.99 -11.62
N GLN A 200 24.58 -5.63 -10.39
CA GLN A 200 25.10 -6.29 -9.19
C GLN A 200 24.06 -7.27 -8.61
N GLY A 201 24.19 -8.56 -8.94
CA GLY A 201 23.34 -9.61 -8.39
C GLY A 201 23.44 -9.74 -6.86
N VAL A 202 24.63 -9.55 -6.31
CA VAL A 202 24.88 -9.44 -4.86
C VAL A 202 25.51 -8.08 -4.57
N VAL A 203 24.96 -7.33 -3.62
CA VAL A 203 25.48 -6.02 -3.22
C VAL A 203 26.38 -6.13 -1.99
N PHE A 204 27.23 -5.11 -1.77
CA PHE A 204 28.10 -4.98 -0.60
C PHE A 204 29.12 -6.10 -0.43
N ILE A 205 29.56 -6.75 -1.53
CA ILE A 205 30.59 -7.81 -1.47
C ILE A 205 31.92 -7.22 -0.99
N ASP A 206 32.35 -6.11 -1.60
CA ASP A 206 33.68 -5.53 -1.32
C ASP A 206 33.62 -4.50 -0.18
N ARG A 207 32.59 -3.68 -0.15
CA ARG A 207 32.40 -2.64 0.88
C ARG A 207 30.96 -2.19 0.98
N PHE A 208 30.61 -1.63 2.14
CA PHE A 208 29.36 -0.91 2.34
C PHE A 208 29.47 0.54 1.85
N PRO A 209 28.37 1.18 1.38
CA PRO A 209 28.34 2.57 0.94
C PRO A 209 28.30 3.54 2.14
N THR A 210 29.27 3.42 3.01
CA THR A 210 29.50 4.27 4.18
C THR A 210 30.89 4.88 4.09
N GLU A 211 31.13 5.96 4.78
CA GLU A 211 32.45 6.62 4.81
C GLU A 211 33.57 5.65 5.22
N SER A 212 33.32 4.83 6.24
CA SER A 212 34.28 3.80 6.71
C SER A 212 34.39 2.58 5.81
N GLY A 213 33.47 2.39 4.85
CA GLY A 213 33.36 1.17 4.03
C GLY A 213 32.83 -0.06 4.77
N ARG A 214 32.46 0.07 6.05
CA ARG A 214 31.95 -1.01 6.89
C ARG A 214 30.47 -0.83 7.17
N MET A 215 29.76 -1.93 7.43
CA MET A 215 28.38 -1.88 7.89
C MET A 215 28.28 -1.09 9.20
N ARG A 216 27.29 -0.21 9.27
CA ARG A 216 26.97 0.52 10.50
C ARG A 216 25.94 -0.29 11.30
N LEU A 217 26.32 -0.71 12.49
CA LEU A 217 25.40 -1.29 13.46
C LEU A 217 24.80 -0.17 14.32
N VAL A 218 23.49 -0.07 14.32
CA VAL A 218 22.78 0.94 15.12
C VAL A 218 22.08 0.20 16.25
N PRO A 219 22.52 0.40 17.51
CA PRO A 219 21.81 -0.18 18.66
C PRO A 219 20.43 0.46 18.78
N THR A 220 19.42 -0.33 19.06
CA THR A 220 18.06 0.13 19.22
C THR A 220 17.42 -0.60 20.39
N ASP A 221 16.88 0.14 21.36
CA ASP A 221 16.11 -0.42 22.46
C ASP A 221 14.74 -0.91 21.95
N TYR A 222 14.28 -2.00 22.53
CA TYR A 222 12.92 -2.48 22.28
C TYR A 222 11.90 -1.49 22.83
N ARG A 223 10.97 -1.07 21.98
CA ARG A 223 9.79 -0.30 22.36
C ARG A 223 8.56 -1.19 22.16
N GLY A 224 7.78 -1.36 23.23
CA GLY A 224 6.49 -2.05 23.16
C GLY A 224 5.45 -1.26 22.35
N PRO A 225 4.29 -1.87 22.07
CA PRO A 225 3.19 -1.20 21.40
C PRO A 225 2.63 -0.06 22.25
N ASP A 226 2.08 0.98 21.61
CA ASP A 226 1.46 2.12 22.29
C ASP A 226 0.13 1.73 22.95
N VAL A 227 -0.59 0.75 22.38
CA VAL A 227 -1.84 0.22 22.96
C VAL A 227 -1.61 -1.21 23.43
N VAL A 228 -1.73 -1.42 24.75
CA VAL A 228 -1.49 -2.73 25.36
C VAL A 228 -2.80 -3.47 25.67
N VAL A 229 -2.71 -4.80 25.75
CA VAL A 229 -3.82 -5.65 26.22
C VAL A 229 -4.14 -5.34 27.69
N ASP A 230 -5.42 -5.47 28.05
CA ASP A 230 -5.92 -5.27 29.42
C ASP A 230 -7.08 -6.24 29.73
N SER A 231 -7.77 -6.05 30.84
CA SER A 231 -8.87 -6.91 31.26
C SER A 231 -10.11 -6.83 30.39
N GLU A 232 -10.32 -5.73 29.67
CA GLU A 232 -11.44 -5.53 28.73
C GLU A 232 -11.14 -6.09 27.34
N TYR A 233 -9.88 -5.96 26.91
CA TYR A 233 -9.36 -6.45 25.64
C TYR A 233 -8.13 -7.33 25.87
N PRO A 234 -8.36 -8.59 26.33
CA PRO A 234 -7.28 -9.43 26.88
C PRO A 234 -6.43 -10.15 25.82
N MET A 235 -6.79 -10.11 24.56
CA MET A 235 -6.08 -10.79 23.48
C MET A 235 -5.41 -9.80 22.54
N ALA A 236 -4.30 -10.20 21.94
CA ALA A 236 -3.61 -9.43 20.90
C ALA A 236 -3.96 -9.93 19.51
N MET A 237 -4.57 -9.11 18.68
CA MET A 237 -4.82 -9.43 17.27
C MET A 237 -3.64 -8.97 16.40
N ILE A 238 -3.20 -9.86 15.50
CA ILE A 238 -2.21 -9.59 14.45
C ILE A 238 -2.93 -9.62 13.11
N THR A 239 -2.83 -8.54 12.34
CA THR A 239 -3.32 -8.55 10.95
C THR A 239 -2.27 -9.14 10.01
N GLY A 240 -2.71 -9.77 8.93
CA GLY A 240 -1.78 -10.37 7.98
C GLY A 240 -2.39 -10.68 6.63
N ARG A 241 -1.66 -11.45 5.84
CA ARG A 241 -2.05 -11.91 4.52
C ARG A 241 -2.36 -13.40 4.53
N VAL A 242 -3.19 -13.82 3.59
CA VAL A 242 -3.39 -15.24 3.26
C VAL A 242 -2.86 -15.49 1.85
N LEU A 243 -2.55 -16.74 1.56
CA LEU A 243 -1.92 -17.12 0.29
C LEU A 243 -2.80 -16.80 -0.92
N GLU A 244 -4.10 -17.00 -0.78
CA GLU A 244 -5.09 -16.89 -1.86
C GLU A 244 -5.43 -15.43 -2.19
N HIS A 245 -5.26 -14.51 -1.23
CA HIS A 245 -5.68 -13.13 -1.41
C HIS A 245 -4.55 -12.14 -1.20
N TRP A 246 -4.33 -11.31 -2.22
CA TRP A 246 -3.35 -10.24 -2.20
C TRP A 246 -3.90 -8.99 -1.50
N HIS A 247 -3.20 -8.53 -0.45
CA HIS A 247 -3.53 -7.31 0.31
C HIS A 247 -5.01 -7.23 0.72
N THR A 248 -5.72 -6.17 0.31
CA THR A 248 -7.14 -5.92 0.59
C THR A 248 -8.09 -6.81 -0.22
N GLY A 249 -7.56 -7.70 -1.05
CA GLY A 249 -8.36 -8.62 -1.85
C GLY A 249 -9.00 -8.00 -3.10
N SER A 250 -8.79 -6.71 -3.36
CA SER A 250 -9.45 -5.97 -4.46
C SER A 250 -9.29 -6.65 -5.83
N MET A 251 -8.16 -7.29 -6.10
CA MET A 251 -7.94 -8.06 -7.34
C MET A 251 -8.29 -9.53 -7.15
N THR A 252 -7.70 -10.19 -6.17
CA THR A 252 -7.72 -11.66 -6.05
C THR A 252 -9.07 -12.21 -5.62
N ARG A 253 -9.89 -11.47 -4.88
CA ARG A 253 -11.25 -11.89 -4.54
C ARG A 253 -12.23 -11.78 -5.72
N ARG A 254 -11.84 -11.06 -6.79
CA ARG A 254 -12.56 -11.06 -8.10
C ARG A 254 -12.12 -12.21 -9.02
N ALA A 255 -11.05 -12.92 -8.68
CA ALA A 255 -10.66 -14.16 -9.34
C ALA A 255 -11.47 -15.33 -8.75
N SER A 256 -12.41 -15.88 -9.52
CA SER A 256 -13.39 -16.88 -9.05
C SER A 256 -12.71 -18.10 -8.40
N VAL A 257 -11.63 -18.60 -8.96
CA VAL A 257 -10.89 -19.75 -8.40
C VAL A 257 -10.30 -19.44 -7.03
N LEU A 258 -9.60 -18.29 -6.88
CA LEU A 258 -9.00 -17.91 -5.61
C LEU A 258 -10.07 -17.63 -4.55
N HIS A 259 -11.16 -16.98 -4.96
CA HIS A 259 -12.29 -16.72 -4.06
C HIS A 259 -12.98 -18.02 -3.60
N GLN A 260 -13.09 -19.04 -4.45
CA GLN A 260 -13.65 -20.34 -4.05
C GLN A 260 -12.77 -21.11 -3.06
N ILE A 261 -11.46 -20.95 -3.12
CA ILE A 261 -10.53 -21.58 -2.17
C ILE A 261 -10.64 -20.97 -0.77
N ASN A 262 -10.77 -19.63 -0.69
CA ASN A 262 -10.90 -18.92 0.59
C ASN A 262 -12.00 -17.85 0.51
N PRO A 263 -13.30 -18.26 0.60
CA PRO A 263 -14.43 -17.37 0.32
C PRO A 263 -14.89 -16.55 1.52
N VAL A 264 -14.53 -16.94 2.75
CA VAL A 264 -15.10 -16.38 3.98
C VAL A 264 -14.06 -15.67 4.84
N PRO A 265 -14.43 -14.60 5.55
CA PRO A 265 -13.54 -13.98 6.53
C PRO A 265 -13.29 -14.93 7.69
N VAL A 266 -12.00 -15.18 7.96
CA VAL A 266 -11.56 -16.08 9.03
C VAL A 266 -10.68 -15.36 10.03
N VAL A 267 -10.75 -15.80 11.30
CA VAL A 267 -9.78 -15.48 12.34
C VAL A 267 -9.18 -16.78 12.85
N SER A 268 -7.85 -16.88 12.84
CA SER A 268 -7.15 -18.02 13.44
C SER A 268 -6.91 -17.77 14.91
N MET A 269 -7.14 -18.81 15.75
CA MET A 269 -6.89 -18.78 17.19
C MET A 269 -6.42 -20.14 17.70
N HIS A 270 -5.70 -20.10 18.81
CA HIS A 270 -5.22 -21.32 19.47
C HIS A 270 -6.40 -22.17 19.99
N PRO A 271 -6.31 -23.53 20.00
CA PRO A 271 -7.36 -24.42 20.51
C PRO A 271 -7.77 -24.12 21.96
N GLU A 272 -6.83 -23.74 22.82
CA GLU A 272 -7.11 -23.38 24.22
C GLU A 272 -8.01 -22.16 24.33
N ASP A 273 -7.70 -21.08 23.57
CA ASP A 273 -8.50 -19.86 23.53
C ASP A 273 -9.90 -20.14 22.96
N ALA A 274 -9.97 -20.93 21.89
CA ALA A 274 -11.25 -21.34 21.30
C ALA A 274 -12.12 -22.13 22.29
N SER A 275 -11.51 -23.07 23.02
CA SER A 275 -12.20 -23.84 24.04
C SER A 275 -12.71 -22.96 25.20
N ALA A 276 -11.91 -21.99 25.64
CA ALA A 276 -12.25 -21.07 26.72
C ALA A 276 -13.52 -20.24 26.42
N ILE A 277 -13.77 -19.93 25.14
CA ILE A 277 -14.99 -19.21 24.69
C ILE A 277 -16.08 -20.13 24.13
N GLY A 278 -15.93 -21.45 24.26
CA GLY A 278 -16.92 -22.45 23.84
C GLY A 278 -17.02 -22.64 22.31
N VAL A 279 -15.96 -22.36 21.58
CA VAL A 279 -15.83 -22.64 20.14
C VAL A 279 -15.37 -24.07 19.95
N GLN A 280 -16.05 -24.82 19.08
CA GLN A 280 -15.70 -26.21 18.78
C GLN A 280 -14.87 -26.32 17.49
N PRO A 281 -14.02 -27.34 17.33
CA PRO A 281 -13.13 -27.51 16.18
C PRO A 281 -13.81 -27.74 14.82
N ASN A 282 -15.13 -27.83 14.79
CA ASN A 282 -15.91 -28.22 13.60
C ASN A 282 -16.11 -27.13 12.52
N GLY A 283 -15.38 -26.01 12.62
CA GLY A 283 -15.12 -25.10 11.51
C GLY A 283 -16.22 -24.11 11.10
N SER A 284 -17.41 -24.12 11.72
CA SER A 284 -18.51 -23.22 11.34
C SER A 284 -18.92 -22.21 12.43
N THR A 285 -18.15 -22.11 13.50
CA THR A 285 -18.46 -21.19 14.60
C THR A 285 -17.99 -19.79 14.25
N ALA A 286 -18.91 -18.82 14.31
CA ALA A 286 -18.62 -17.41 14.19
C ALA A 286 -18.31 -16.79 15.57
N VAL A 287 -17.42 -15.82 15.57
CA VAL A 287 -17.08 -14.98 16.72
C VAL A 287 -17.23 -13.51 16.38
N LEU A 288 -17.63 -12.75 17.37
CA LEU A 288 -17.58 -11.30 17.37
C LEU A 288 -16.27 -10.86 18.02
N ILE A 289 -15.48 -10.11 17.29
CA ILE A 289 -14.20 -9.55 17.73
C ILE A 289 -14.40 -8.05 17.90
N ARG A 290 -14.02 -7.53 19.07
CA ARG A 290 -14.13 -6.11 19.41
C ARG A 290 -12.79 -5.54 19.81
N SER A 291 -12.54 -4.31 19.39
CA SER A 291 -11.48 -3.44 19.87
C SER A 291 -12.08 -2.13 20.37
N ARG A 292 -11.25 -1.17 20.75
CA ARG A 292 -11.69 0.20 21.08
C ARG A 292 -12.19 0.98 19.85
N GLN A 293 -11.80 0.57 18.64
CA GLN A 293 -12.13 1.24 17.37
C GLN A 293 -13.43 0.70 16.74
N GLY A 294 -13.73 -0.58 16.95
CA GLY A 294 -14.91 -1.17 16.34
C GLY A 294 -15.06 -2.66 16.57
N GLU A 295 -15.92 -3.28 15.77
CA GLU A 295 -16.21 -4.71 15.87
C GLU A 295 -16.38 -5.35 14.50
N VAL A 296 -16.00 -6.62 14.40
CA VAL A 296 -16.21 -7.45 13.19
C VAL A 296 -16.63 -8.87 13.57
N THR A 297 -17.35 -9.54 12.67
CA THR A 297 -17.71 -10.96 12.80
C THR A 297 -16.93 -11.78 11.79
N ALA A 298 -16.29 -12.87 12.25
CA ALA A 298 -15.50 -13.77 11.42
C ALA A 298 -15.72 -15.24 11.82
N CYS A 299 -15.48 -16.17 10.90
CA CYS A 299 -15.42 -17.59 11.21
C CYS A 299 -14.11 -17.93 11.92
N VAL A 300 -14.17 -18.85 12.88
CA VAL A 300 -12.95 -19.31 13.57
C VAL A 300 -12.27 -20.41 12.78
N ARG A 301 -10.96 -20.27 12.60
CA ARG A 301 -10.06 -21.35 12.21
C ARG A 301 -9.17 -21.70 13.40
N ILE A 302 -9.28 -22.92 13.88
CA ILE A 302 -8.39 -23.46 14.93
C ILE A 302 -7.01 -23.69 14.33
N ASP A 303 -5.97 -23.15 14.98
CA ASP A 303 -4.61 -23.20 14.48
C ASP A 303 -3.62 -23.20 15.66
N GLU A 304 -2.93 -24.32 15.87
CA GLU A 304 -1.95 -24.49 16.94
C GLU A 304 -0.68 -23.64 16.74
N ALA A 305 -0.45 -23.13 15.53
CA ALA A 305 0.66 -22.23 15.23
C ALA A 305 0.43 -20.80 15.74
N VAL A 306 -0.80 -20.44 16.07
CA VAL A 306 -1.12 -19.16 16.70
C VAL A 306 -0.85 -19.26 18.20
N ALA A 307 -0.13 -18.32 18.79
CA ALA A 307 0.17 -18.34 20.22
C ALA A 307 -1.09 -18.12 21.07
N VAL A 308 -1.16 -18.76 22.24
CA VAL A 308 -2.24 -18.54 23.23
C VAL A 308 -2.33 -17.05 23.58
N GLY A 309 -3.54 -16.52 23.65
CA GLY A 309 -3.82 -15.08 23.86
C GLY A 309 -3.64 -14.23 22.61
N THR A 310 -3.43 -14.86 21.44
CA THR A 310 -3.21 -14.13 20.17
C THR A 310 -4.24 -14.58 19.13
N LEU A 311 -4.59 -13.65 18.24
CA LEU A 311 -5.41 -13.90 17.06
C LEU A 311 -4.64 -13.52 15.80
N PHE A 312 -4.86 -14.24 14.71
CA PHE A 312 -4.42 -13.84 13.39
C PHE A 312 -5.62 -13.61 12.48
N MET A 313 -5.73 -12.41 11.89
CA MET A 313 -6.84 -12.05 11.01
C MET A 313 -6.31 -11.46 9.69
N PRO A 314 -6.67 -12.05 8.52
CA PRO A 314 -6.33 -11.47 7.23
C PRO A 314 -7.18 -10.21 6.95
N PHE A 315 -6.57 -9.21 6.32
CA PHE A 315 -7.25 -7.94 5.99
C PHE A 315 -7.82 -7.91 4.56
N ALA A 316 -8.02 -9.08 3.94
CA ALA A 316 -8.51 -9.19 2.55
C ALA A 316 -10.04 -9.12 2.40
N PHE A 317 -10.79 -9.15 3.51
CA PHE A 317 -12.24 -9.28 3.48
C PHE A 317 -12.91 -7.96 3.89
N TYR A 318 -13.56 -7.28 2.93
CA TYR A 318 -14.23 -6.01 3.21
C TYR A 318 -15.46 -6.19 4.12
N GLU A 319 -16.06 -7.38 4.11
CA GLU A 319 -17.24 -7.74 4.95
C GLU A 319 -16.87 -7.85 6.44
N ALA A 320 -15.60 -8.13 6.73
CA ALA A 320 -15.03 -8.19 8.06
C ALA A 320 -13.63 -7.56 8.02
N ALA A 321 -13.58 -6.30 7.66
CA ALA A 321 -12.31 -5.59 7.45
C ALA A 321 -11.53 -5.49 8.77
N ALA A 322 -10.41 -6.20 8.87
CA ALA A 322 -9.59 -6.26 10.08
C ALA A 322 -9.15 -4.88 10.58
N ASN A 323 -8.96 -3.93 9.67
CA ASN A 323 -8.54 -2.58 10.01
C ASN A 323 -9.64 -1.71 10.65
N VAL A 324 -10.89 -2.17 10.71
CA VAL A 324 -11.92 -1.58 11.58
C VAL A 324 -11.51 -1.70 13.06
N LEU A 325 -10.71 -2.70 13.39
CA LEU A 325 -10.25 -2.97 14.75
C LEU A 325 -8.95 -2.26 15.11
N THR A 326 -8.12 -1.87 14.13
CA THR A 326 -6.78 -1.32 14.36
C THR A 326 -6.81 0.16 14.75
N ALA A 327 -5.86 0.58 15.60
CA ALA A 327 -5.72 1.98 15.99
C ALA A 327 -4.87 2.76 14.96
N ASP A 328 -5.04 4.07 14.95
CA ASP A 328 -4.29 5.03 14.12
C ASP A 328 -2.88 5.36 14.64
N LYS A 329 -2.37 4.58 15.60
CA LYS A 329 -1.06 4.80 16.22
C LYS A 329 0.07 4.51 15.23
N LEU A 330 1.01 5.44 15.15
CA LEU A 330 2.13 5.38 14.23
C LEU A 330 3.45 5.23 14.99
N ASP A 331 4.36 4.41 14.47
CA ASP A 331 5.72 4.47 14.97
C ASP A 331 6.34 5.86 14.69
N PRO A 332 7.19 6.36 15.62
CA PRO A 332 7.65 7.74 15.55
C PRO A 332 8.59 8.03 14.39
N THR A 333 9.24 7.00 13.83
CA THR A 333 10.28 7.15 12.79
C THR A 333 9.76 6.81 11.40
N GLY A 334 9.25 5.60 11.21
CA GLY A 334 8.77 5.12 9.92
C GLY A 334 7.33 5.49 9.60
N LYS A 335 6.60 6.01 10.61
CA LYS A 335 5.18 6.37 10.49
C LYS A 335 4.30 5.20 10.03
N ILE A 336 4.65 3.99 10.44
CA ILE A 336 3.91 2.76 10.13
C ILE A 336 2.85 2.54 11.21
N PRO A 337 1.59 2.28 10.85
CA PRO A 337 0.53 1.96 11.81
C PRO A 337 0.79 0.63 12.54
N GLU A 338 0.32 0.54 13.79
CA GLU A 338 0.47 -0.66 14.65
C GLU A 338 -0.44 -1.83 14.22
N PHE A 339 -0.40 -2.23 12.95
CA PHE A 339 -1.21 -3.33 12.40
C PHE A 339 -0.93 -4.71 13.03
N LYS A 340 0.17 -4.86 13.76
CA LYS A 340 0.62 -6.15 14.29
C LYS A 340 0.35 -6.34 15.78
N HIS A 341 -0.30 -5.35 16.40
CA HIS A 341 -0.71 -5.46 17.80
C HIS A 341 -1.97 -4.63 18.04
N THR A 342 -3.12 -5.30 18.10
CA THR A 342 -4.41 -4.67 18.42
C THR A 342 -5.05 -5.41 19.58
N PRO A 343 -5.24 -4.78 20.74
CA PRO A 343 -5.99 -5.36 21.85
C PRO A 343 -7.45 -5.61 21.49
N VAL A 344 -7.92 -6.82 21.70
CA VAL A 344 -9.28 -7.25 21.33
C VAL A 344 -9.91 -8.14 22.40
N SER A 345 -11.24 -8.13 22.46
CA SER A 345 -12.05 -9.15 23.11
C SER A 345 -12.76 -10.00 22.06
N VAL A 346 -13.00 -11.27 22.40
CA VAL A 346 -13.64 -12.24 21.49
C VAL A 346 -14.76 -12.95 22.21
N GLN A 347 -15.90 -13.05 21.56
CA GLN A 347 -17.04 -13.83 22.08
C GLN A 347 -17.70 -14.62 20.98
N LYS A 348 -18.19 -15.82 21.31
CA LYS A 348 -19.00 -16.62 20.40
C LYS A 348 -20.26 -15.87 20.01
N THR A 349 -20.66 -15.93 18.75
CA THR A 349 -21.90 -15.33 18.26
C THR A 349 -22.70 -16.28 17.39
N THR A 350 -24.02 -16.07 17.33
CA THR A 350 -24.91 -16.74 16.38
C THR A 350 -25.03 -15.97 15.05
N ALA A 351 -24.59 -14.70 15.03
CA ALA A 351 -24.50 -13.95 13.79
C ALA A 351 -23.46 -14.61 12.86
N GLN A 352 -23.84 -14.83 11.62
CA GLN A 352 -22.91 -15.34 10.62
C GLN A 352 -22.17 -14.16 9.97
N PRO A 353 -20.88 -14.30 9.62
CA PRO A 353 -20.22 -13.29 8.85
C PRO A 353 -20.91 -13.15 7.49
N VAL A 354 -20.97 -11.91 7.02
CA VAL A 354 -21.45 -11.65 5.66
C VAL A 354 -20.45 -12.29 4.69
N VAL A 355 -20.97 -12.98 3.68
CA VAL A 355 -20.17 -13.60 2.62
C VAL A 355 -20.75 -13.11 1.30
N SER A 356 -20.18 -12.09 0.75
CA SER A 356 -20.70 -11.47 -0.48
C SER A 356 -19.69 -11.46 -1.57
N GLY A 357 -18.54 -11.69 -1.61
CA GLY A 357 -17.64 -11.64 -2.77
C GLY A 357 -17.87 -10.41 -3.67
N TYR A 358 -16.95 -10.12 -4.53
CA TYR A 358 -17.13 -9.13 -5.59
C TYR A 358 -17.80 -9.83 -6.79
N THR A 359 -19.06 -9.59 -7.00
CA THR A 359 -19.82 -10.06 -8.18
C THR A 359 -19.71 -9.06 -9.33
#